data_5cb58cbca99beecac594b5a749982330
#
_entry.id   5cb58cbca99beecac594b5a749982330
#
_cell.length_a   1.000
_cell.length_b   1.000
_cell.length_c   1.000
_cell.angle_alpha   90.00
_cell.angle_beta   90.00
_cell.angle_gamma   90.00
#
_symmetry.space_group_name_H-M   'P 1'
#
loop_
_entity.id
_entity.type
_entity.pdbx_description
1 polymer ?
#
loop_
_entity_poly.entity_id
_entity_poly.type
_entity_poly.pdbx_seq_one_letter_code
_entity_poly.pdbx_strand_id
1 'polypeptide(L)'
;MIKTLSKIYQFSGKMQGTMKKAILFSVLHSLFDMMSFGALAMVFSGLTDGFTTSMIWMIFGITLASMLLKIYCSYISDFGKVQIGYFMCAEKRIHIGDRMKYMPMGYFNDHNLGNLTSVVTTTMGDIENNASMVLTNIL
;
A
#
# COMPACT_ATOMS: atom_id res chain seq x y z
N MET A 1 7.30 -4.48 -13.44
CA MET A 1 6.56 -4.70 -12.20
C MET A 1 7.21 -5.71 -11.25
N ILE A 2 7.38 -6.97 -11.62
CA ILE A 2 7.94 -8.03 -10.74
C ILE A 2 9.36 -7.70 -10.24
N LYS A 3 10.25 -7.14 -11.09
CA LYS A 3 11.60 -6.70 -10.69
C LYS A 3 11.59 -5.55 -9.67
N THR A 4 10.61 -4.66 -9.75
CA THR A 4 10.46 -3.54 -8.81
C THR A 4 9.95 -4.04 -7.47
N LEU A 5 8.96 -4.92 -7.47
CA LEU A 5 8.46 -5.61 -6.27
C LEU A 5 9.57 -6.42 -5.58
N SER A 6 10.39 -7.15 -6.34
CA SER A 6 11.52 -7.90 -5.79
C SER A 6 12.57 -7.00 -5.12
N LYS A 7 12.87 -5.83 -5.72
CA LYS A 7 13.76 -4.84 -5.11
C LYS A 7 13.17 -4.25 -3.83
N ILE A 8 11.89 -3.87 -3.85
CA ILE A 8 11.19 -3.36 -2.65
C ILE A 8 11.16 -4.42 -1.55
N TYR A 9 10.94 -5.70 -1.91
CA TYR A 9 10.97 -6.80 -0.97
C TYR A 9 12.35 -7.00 -0.33
N GLN A 10 13.45 -6.88 -1.10
CA GLN A 10 14.81 -6.93 -0.56
C GLN A 10 15.12 -5.73 0.35
N PHE A 11 14.60 -4.54 0.02
CA PHE A 11 14.76 -3.33 0.83
C PHE A 11 13.92 -3.33 2.11
N SER A 12 12.84 -4.09 2.17
CA SER A 12 11.92 -4.16 3.31
C SER A 12 12.48 -4.91 4.54
N GLY A 13 13.67 -5.54 4.45
CA GLY A 13 14.43 -6.15 5.52
C GLY A 13 13.61 -6.74 6.67
N LYS A 14 13.51 -6.03 7.79
CA LYS A 14 12.77 -6.43 9.01
C LYS A 14 11.24 -6.50 8.85
N MET A 15 10.66 -5.86 7.83
CA MET A 15 9.19 -5.74 7.64
C MET A 15 8.62 -6.69 6.58
N GLN A 16 9.37 -7.72 6.18
CA GLN A 16 8.93 -8.71 5.17
C GLN A 16 7.59 -9.38 5.54
N GLY A 17 7.36 -9.60 6.84
CA GLY A 17 6.11 -10.20 7.32
C GLY A 17 4.89 -9.28 7.08
N THR A 18 5.03 -7.99 7.34
CA THR A 18 3.97 -7.00 7.10
C THR A 18 3.70 -6.83 5.61
N MET A 19 4.76 -6.86 4.79
CA MET A 19 4.64 -6.78 3.34
C MET A 19 3.91 -7.99 2.75
N LYS A 20 4.23 -9.21 3.19
CA LYS A 20 3.49 -10.43 2.77
C LYS A 20 2.02 -10.35 3.13
N LYS A 21 1.70 -9.89 4.35
CA LYS A 21 0.31 -9.69 4.78
C LYS A 21 -0.40 -8.65 3.92
N ALA A 22 0.22 -7.49 3.66
CA ALA A 22 -0.37 -6.44 2.83
C ALA A 22 -0.66 -6.93 1.41
N ILE A 23 0.25 -7.68 0.78
CA ILE A 23 0.06 -8.28 -0.54
C ILE A 23 -1.08 -9.30 -0.51
N LEU A 24 -1.12 -10.19 0.48
CA LEU A 24 -2.16 -11.20 0.60
C LEU A 24 -3.55 -10.56 0.77
N PHE A 25 -3.67 -9.54 1.63
CA PHE A 25 -4.93 -8.81 1.81
C PHE A 25 -5.31 -7.98 0.58
N SER A 26 -4.34 -7.48 -0.20
CA SER A 26 -4.59 -6.81 -1.47
C SER A 26 -5.18 -7.77 -2.52
N VAL A 27 -4.63 -8.98 -2.63
CA VAL A 27 -5.18 -10.02 -3.52
C VAL A 27 -6.59 -10.43 -3.08
N LEU A 28 -6.80 -10.60 -1.77
CA LEU A 28 -8.10 -10.95 -1.21
C LEU A 28 -9.15 -9.85 -1.47
N HIS A 29 -8.75 -8.58 -1.34
CA HIS A 29 -9.57 -7.43 -1.72
C HIS A 29 -10.03 -7.50 -3.19
N SER A 30 -9.10 -7.81 -4.11
CA SER A 30 -9.42 -7.95 -5.54
C SER A 30 -10.37 -9.12 -5.83
N LEU A 31 -10.29 -10.22 -5.06
CA LEU A 31 -11.24 -11.33 -5.17
C LEU A 31 -12.65 -10.91 -4.73
N PHE A 32 -12.77 -10.12 -3.66
CA PHE A 32 -14.07 -9.60 -3.24
C PHE A 32 -14.66 -8.57 -4.22
N ASP A 33 -13.80 -7.81 -4.93
CA ASP A 33 -14.26 -6.98 -6.05
C ASP A 33 -14.90 -7.82 -7.15
N MET A 34 -14.30 -8.95 -7.53
CA MET A 34 -14.88 -9.86 -8.53
C MET A 34 -16.23 -10.45 -8.08
N MET A 35 -16.41 -10.68 -6.79
CA MET A 35 -17.70 -11.13 -6.25
C MET A 35 -18.83 -10.10 -6.49
N SER A 36 -18.53 -8.81 -6.44
CA SER A 36 -19.49 -7.74 -6.76
C SER A 36 -19.91 -7.77 -8.21
N PHE A 37 -19.02 -8.09 -9.15
CA PHE A 37 -19.37 -8.32 -10.56
C PHE A 37 -20.25 -9.53 -10.76
N GLY A 38 -20.05 -10.60 -9.97
CA GLY A 38 -20.92 -11.77 -9.95
C GLY A 38 -22.36 -11.42 -9.55
N ALA A 39 -22.53 -10.58 -8.52
CA ALA A 39 -23.86 -10.10 -8.13
C ALA A 39 -24.53 -9.28 -9.24
N LEU A 40 -23.77 -8.47 -9.98
CA LEU A 40 -24.26 -7.70 -11.12
C LEU A 40 -24.72 -8.61 -12.27
N ALA A 41 -24.00 -9.70 -12.53
CA ALA A 41 -24.41 -10.71 -13.51
C ALA A 41 -25.74 -11.40 -13.12
N MET A 42 -25.96 -11.65 -11.81
CA MET A 42 -27.24 -12.16 -11.32
C MET A 42 -28.39 -11.17 -11.51
N VAL A 43 -28.15 -9.87 -11.40
CA VAL A 43 -29.15 -8.84 -11.72
C VAL A 43 -29.53 -8.89 -13.19
N PHE A 44 -28.54 -9.02 -14.09
CA PHE A 44 -28.83 -9.13 -15.54
C PHE A 44 -29.62 -10.39 -15.89
N SER A 45 -29.32 -11.53 -15.27
CA SER A 45 -30.11 -12.74 -15.48
C SER A 45 -31.55 -12.61 -14.97
N GLY A 46 -31.75 -11.92 -13.84
CA GLY A 46 -33.06 -11.63 -13.31
C GLY A 46 -33.91 -10.71 -14.20
N LEU A 47 -33.28 -9.83 -15.00
CA LEU A 47 -33.97 -8.99 -16.00
C LEU A 47 -34.51 -9.81 -17.18
N THR A 48 -33.85 -10.91 -17.54
CA THR A 48 -34.25 -11.77 -18.65
C THR A 48 -35.28 -12.83 -18.22
N ASP A 49 -35.09 -13.44 -17.06
CA ASP A 49 -35.84 -14.59 -16.58
C ASP A 49 -36.96 -14.22 -15.58
N GLY A 50 -37.00 -12.97 -15.12
CA GLY A 50 -37.92 -12.47 -14.10
C GLY A 50 -37.36 -12.56 -12.69
N PHE A 51 -37.65 -11.54 -11.86
CA PHE A 51 -37.20 -11.46 -10.48
C PHE A 51 -38.08 -12.30 -9.54
N THR A 52 -37.47 -13.24 -8.84
CA THR A 52 -38.09 -13.90 -7.69
C THR A 52 -37.70 -13.15 -6.41
N THR A 53 -38.61 -13.00 -5.46
CA THR A 53 -38.33 -12.31 -4.17
C THR A 53 -37.11 -12.89 -3.45
N SER A 54 -36.93 -14.22 -3.49
CA SER A 54 -35.75 -14.88 -2.94
C SER A 54 -34.43 -14.44 -3.61
N MET A 55 -34.46 -14.22 -4.92
CA MET A 55 -33.29 -13.80 -5.71
C MET A 55 -32.83 -12.38 -5.32
N ILE A 56 -33.79 -11.49 -5.06
CA ILE A 56 -33.50 -10.11 -4.62
C ILE A 56 -32.77 -10.12 -3.27
N TRP A 57 -33.25 -10.89 -2.29
CA TRP A 57 -32.61 -11.00 -0.99
C TRP A 57 -31.22 -11.64 -1.06
N MET A 58 -31.03 -12.61 -1.95
CA MET A 58 -29.73 -13.24 -2.18
C MET A 58 -28.72 -12.26 -2.76
N ILE A 59 -29.09 -11.52 -3.81
CA ILE A 59 -28.25 -10.49 -4.42
C ILE A 59 -27.87 -9.42 -3.40
N PHE A 60 -28.85 -8.95 -2.63
CA PHE A 60 -28.62 -7.95 -1.59
C PHE A 60 -27.63 -8.46 -0.52
N GLY A 61 -27.82 -9.69 -0.05
CA GLY A 61 -26.94 -10.33 0.96
C GLY A 61 -25.50 -10.50 0.46
N ILE A 62 -25.32 -10.99 -0.76
CA ILE A 62 -23.99 -11.15 -1.39
C ILE A 62 -23.29 -9.81 -1.57
N THR A 63 -24.00 -8.81 -2.04
CA THR A 63 -23.44 -7.46 -2.28
C THR A 63 -23.02 -6.80 -0.94
N LEU A 64 -23.87 -6.90 0.08
CA LEU A 64 -23.57 -6.34 1.40
C LEU A 64 -22.37 -7.05 2.04
N ALA A 65 -22.34 -8.37 1.99
CA ALA A 65 -21.24 -9.16 2.54
C ALA A 65 -19.91 -8.87 1.82
N SER A 66 -19.93 -8.83 0.49
CA SER A 66 -18.74 -8.51 -0.30
C SER A 66 -18.20 -7.11 0.00
N MET A 67 -19.09 -6.13 0.17
CA MET A 67 -18.71 -4.75 0.50
C MET A 67 -18.04 -4.64 1.88
N LEU A 68 -18.60 -5.29 2.89
CA LEU A 68 -18.02 -5.29 4.24
C LEU A 68 -16.64 -5.97 4.28
N LEU A 69 -16.51 -7.14 3.64
CA LEU A 69 -15.25 -7.86 3.54
C LEU A 69 -14.20 -7.08 2.76
N LYS A 70 -14.59 -6.43 1.67
CA LYS A 70 -13.73 -5.56 0.88
C LYS A 70 -13.17 -4.40 1.70
N ILE A 71 -14.01 -3.66 2.43
CA ILE A 71 -13.59 -2.54 3.29
C ILE A 71 -12.59 -3.03 4.33
N TYR A 72 -12.85 -4.16 4.97
CA TYR A 72 -11.96 -4.73 5.98
C TYR A 72 -10.60 -5.11 5.40
N CYS A 73 -10.58 -5.79 4.26
CA CYS A 73 -9.33 -6.19 3.58
C CYS A 73 -8.55 -4.98 3.07
N SER A 74 -9.22 -3.97 2.50
CA SER A 74 -8.61 -2.73 2.06
C SER A 74 -7.92 -2.01 3.22
N TYR A 75 -8.62 -1.86 4.35
CA TYR A 75 -8.06 -1.19 5.51
C TYR A 75 -6.75 -1.82 5.99
N ILE A 76 -6.70 -3.15 6.13
CA ILE A 76 -5.48 -3.86 6.56
C ILE A 76 -4.38 -3.75 5.51
N SER A 77 -4.71 -3.88 4.24
CA SER A 77 -3.76 -3.77 3.14
C SER A 77 -3.12 -2.39 3.09
N ASP A 78 -3.93 -1.33 3.07
CA ASP A 78 -3.47 0.04 2.92
C ASP A 78 -2.68 0.51 4.14
N PHE A 79 -3.11 0.13 5.34
CA PHE A 79 -2.34 0.38 6.57
C PHE A 79 -0.96 -0.27 6.51
N GLY A 80 -0.88 -1.52 6.04
CA GLY A 80 0.39 -2.23 5.86
C GLY A 80 1.31 -1.56 4.85
N LYS A 81 0.78 -1.08 3.72
CA LYS A 81 1.54 -0.39 2.67
C LYS A 81 2.13 0.93 3.18
N VAL A 82 1.31 1.73 3.85
CA VAL A 82 1.71 3.01 4.44
C VAL A 82 2.80 2.79 5.49
N GLN A 83 2.62 1.83 6.39
CA GLN A 83 3.59 1.50 7.42
C GLN A 83 4.95 1.09 6.84
N ILE A 84 4.97 0.31 5.76
CA ILE A 84 6.20 -0.09 5.06
C ILE A 84 6.89 1.12 4.46
N GLY A 85 6.15 2.03 3.80
CA GLY A 85 6.69 3.25 3.21
C GLY A 85 7.40 4.13 4.24
N TYR A 86 6.75 4.40 5.37
CA TYR A 86 7.32 5.19 6.46
C TYR A 86 8.55 4.51 7.09
N PHE A 87 8.49 3.21 7.33
CA PHE A 87 9.61 2.47 7.89
C PHE A 87 10.85 2.49 6.99
N MET A 88 10.67 2.31 5.69
CA MET A 88 11.76 2.37 4.72
C MET A 88 12.43 3.74 4.71
N CYS A 89 11.67 4.82 4.78
CA CYS A 89 12.21 6.17 4.82
C CYS A 89 12.93 6.46 6.15
N ALA A 90 12.37 6.01 7.27
CA ALA A 90 13.00 6.13 8.59
C ALA A 90 14.36 5.41 8.63
N GLU A 91 14.45 4.19 8.11
CA GLU A 91 15.70 3.42 8.03
C GLU A 91 16.74 4.13 7.17
N LYS A 92 16.32 4.75 6.06
CA LYS A 92 17.22 5.54 5.21
C LYS A 92 17.71 6.82 5.89
N ARG A 93 16.85 7.51 6.65
CA ARG A 93 17.28 8.68 7.47
C ARG A 93 18.35 8.29 8.48
N ILE A 94 18.18 7.18 9.20
CA ILE A 94 19.17 6.67 10.14
C ILE A 94 20.47 6.35 9.42
N HIS A 95 20.41 5.68 8.29
CA HIS A 95 21.60 5.33 7.52
C HIS A 95 22.36 6.56 7.00
N ILE A 96 21.66 7.61 6.57
CA ILE A 96 22.27 8.89 6.21
C ILE A 96 22.95 9.53 7.41
N GLY A 97 22.25 9.58 8.57
CA GLY A 97 22.81 10.11 9.81
C GLY A 97 24.07 9.38 10.26
N ASP A 98 24.08 8.04 10.14
CA ASP A 98 25.27 7.24 10.45
C ASP A 98 26.44 7.54 9.49
N ARG A 99 26.16 7.71 8.20
CA ARG A 99 27.19 8.10 7.22
C ARG A 99 27.76 9.48 7.49
N MET A 100 26.96 10.42 7.94
CA MET A 100 27.40 11.78 8.29
C MET A 100 28.42 11.78 9.43
N LYS A 101 28.37 10.83 10.36
CA LYS A 101 29.35 10.71 11.46
C LYS A 101 30.78 10.46 10.97
N TYR A 102 30.95 9.89 9.78
CA TYR A 102 32.26 9.56 9.21
C TYR A 102 32.78 10.65 8.24
N MET A 103 32.03 11.74 8.06
CA MET A 103 32.47 12.85 7.21
C MET A 103 33.47 13.75 7.98
N PRO A 104 34.54 14.22 7.31
CA PRO A 104 35.49 15.14 7.93
C PRO A 104 34.81 16.46 8.30
N MET A 105 35.23 17.07 9.42
CA MET A 105 34.66 18.33 9.93
C MET A 105 34.66 19.48 8.89
N GLY A 106 35.62 19.52 7.99
CA GLY A 106 35.69 20.53 6.91
C GLY A 106 34.55 20.45 5.88
N TYR A 107 33.77 19.34 5.87
CA TYR A 107 32.60 19.20 5.01
C TYR A 107 31.39 19.97 5.55
N PHE A 108 31.34 20.21 6.87
CA PHE A 108 30.25 20.91 7.55
C PHE A 108 30.46 22.44 7.53
N ASN A 109 30.43 23.01 6.33
CA ASN A 109 30.39 24.42 6.09
C ASN A 109 28.93 24.88 5.90
N ASP A 110 28.63 26.15 6.09
CA ASP A 110 27.23 26.67 6.08
C ASP A 110 26.46 26.29 4.81
N HIS A 111 27.14 26.29 3.66
CA HIS A 111 26.55 25.91 2.39
C HIS A 111 26.20 24.41 2.32
N ASN A 112 27.10 23.55 2.75
CA ASN A 112 26.89 22.10 2.74
C ASN A 112 25.91 21.66 3.83
N LEU A 113 25.92 22.33 4.98
CA LEU A 113 24.99 22.05 6.06
C LEU A 113 23.54 22.36 5.65
N GLY A 114 23.31 23.49 4.98
CA GLY A 114 22.01 23.86 4.42
C GLY A 114 21.51 22.85 3.39
N ASN A 115 22.39 22.40 2.51
CA ASN A 115 22.08 21.41 1.48
C ASN A 115 21.78 20.03 2.08
N LEU A 116 22.56 19.57 3.07
CA LEU A 116 22.33 18.33 3.80
C LEU A 116 21.00 18.36 4.57
N THR A 117 20.72 19.47 5.24
CA THR A 117 19.46 19.65 5.97
C THR A 117 18.27 19.59 5.01
N SER A 118 18.34 20.26 3.86
CA SER A 118 17.32 20.23 2.83
C SER A 118 17.09 18.80 2.30
N VAL A 119 18.14 18.04 2.04
CA VAL A 119 18.03 16.64 1.58
C VAL A 119 17.38 15.75 2.63
N VAL A 120 17.80 15.87 3.89
CA VAL A 120 17.29 14.99 4.96
C VAL A 120 15.87 15.35 5.38
N THR A 121 15.48 16.62 5.32
CA THR A 121 14.13 17.06 5.74
C THR A 121 13.15 17.11 4.57
N THR A 122 13.45 17.91 3.55
CA THR A 122 12.50 18.16 2.44
C THR A 122 12.48 17.01 1.44
N THR A 123 13.62 16.66 0.87
CA THR A 123 13.69 15.62 -0.18
C THR A 123 13.29 14.24 0.36
N MET A 124 13.68 13.91 1.60
CA MET A 124 13.24 12.67 2.24
C MET A 124 11.76 12.68 2.60
N GLY A 125 11.17 13.82 2.96
CA GLY A 125 9.75 13.97 3.17
C GLY A 125 8.95 13.75 1.88
N ASP A 126 9.42 14.30 0.78
CA ASP A 126 8.81 14.11 -0.54
C ASP A 126 8.90 12.65 -1.01
N ILE A 127 10.04 11.99 -0.77
CA ILE A 127 10.21 10.55 -1.06
C ILE A 127 9.27 9.71 -0.20
N GLU A 128 9.10 10.04 1.07
CA GLU A 128 8.22 9.35 2.01
C GLU A 128 6.76 9.38 1.55
N ASN A 129 6.27 10.56 1.16
CA ASN A 129 4.93 10.73 0.63
C ASN A 129 4.74 10.00 -0.71
N ASN A 130 5.70 10.16 -1.63
CA ASN A 130 5.64 9.51 -2.93
C ASN A 130 5.83 7.99 -2.84
N ALA A 131 6.69 7.48 -1.98
CA ALA A 131 6.90 6.05 -1.79
C ALA A 131 5.64 5.37 -1.24
N SER A 132 4.96 6.01 -0.29
CA SER A 132 3.69 5.52 0.26
C SER A 132 2.61 5.47 -0.82
N MET A 133 2.49 6.53 -1.63
CA MET A 133 1.54 6.63 -2.73
C MET A 133 1.82 5.60 -3.83
N VAL A 134 3.09 5.42 -4.21
CA VAL A 134 3.52 4.44 -5.22
C VAL A 134 3.24 3.01 -4.74
N LEU A 135 3.51 2.69 -3.47
CA LEU A 135 3.20 1.37 -2.90
C LEU A 135 1.69 1.08 -2.92
N THR A 136 0.87 2.09 -2.64
CA THR A 136 -0.59 1.95 -2.67
C THR A 136 -1.11 1.75 -4.10
N ASN A 137 -0.50 2.38 -5.11
CA ASN A 137 -0.93 2.27 -6.50
C ASN A 137 -0.39 1.03 -7.25
N ILE A 138 0.71 0.42 -6.77
CA ILE A 138 1.33 -0.75 -7.41
C ILE A 138 0.79 -2.08 -6.86
N LEU A 139 0.39 -2.10 -5.60
CA LEU A 139 -0.13 -3.27 -4.88
C LEU A 139 -1.64 -3.30 -4.79
#